data_988b2ef3d9a319df7e9af71109da607f
#
_entry.id   988b2ef3d9a319df7e9af71109da607f
#
_cell.length_a   1.000
_cell.length_b   1.000
_cell.length_c   1.000
_cell.angle_alpha   90.00
_cell.angle_beta   90.00
_cell.angle_gamma   90.00
#
_symmetry.space_group_name_H-M   'P 1'
#
loop_
_entity.id
_entity.type
_entity.pdbx_description
1 polymer ?
#
loop_
_entity_poly.entity_id
_entity_poly.type
_entity_poly.pdbx_seq_one_letter_code
_entity_poly.pdbx_strand_id
1 'polypeptide(L)'
;MVLLFLETGKIMAVEIDNFDFDPEYLRKKYREERDKRLRQDGNEQYQEVSGEFSYFVEDPYVDEELSRDAIKEDAEVVIIGGGFGGMLAGARLREAGIDDFRIIEKGGDFGGTWYWNRYPGASCDIESYIYFPLLEETGFVPKQKYTNAPETLEYCKVICEKFNLYENAYLQTEVTSTDWDEDSLRWIVKTNQGDEIKARYVVHSNGPLNRPKLPAIKGINDFKGHTFHTSRWDYEYTGGNSHGNLSNLKDKKVAIIGTGATAVQCVPHLGETAE
;
A
#
# COMPACT_ATOMS: atom_id res chain seq x y z
N MET A 1 6.95 -26.95 20.39
CA MET A 1 7.13 -26.55 18.95
C MET A 1 8.04 -27.60 18.32
N VAL A 2 7.62 -28.23 17.26
CA VAL A 2 8.44 -29.20 16.52
C VAL A 2 9.06 -28.45 15.33
N LEU A 3 10.38 -28.35 15.30
CA LEU A 3 11.13 -27.86 14.14
C LEU A 3 11.56 -29.08 13.32
N LEU A 4 11.17 -29.11 12.04
CA LEU A 4 11.53 -30.16 11.10
C LEU A 4 12.76 -29.70 10.30
N PHE A 5 13.88 -30.45 10.42
CA PHE A 5 15.06 -30.26 9.58
C PHE A 5 15.22 -31.45 8.65
N LEU A 6 15.62 -31.17 7.41
CA LEU A 6 16.01 -32.17 6.43
C LEU A 6 17.55 -32.29 6.43
N GLU A 7 18.05 -33.34 7.03
CA GLU A 7 19.45 -33.73 6.87
C GLU A 7 19.51 -35.15 6.27
N THR A 8 20.23 -35.27 5.16
CA THR A 8 20.46 -36.55 4.46
C THR A 8 19.21 -37.38 4.15
N GLY A 9 18.10 -36.71 3.79
CA GLY A 9 16.85 -37.37 3.37
C GLY A 9 16.01 -37.96 4.53
N LYS A 10 16.35 -37.68 5.79
CA LYS A 10 15.53 -38.00 6.95
C LYS A 10 15.01 -36.74 7.61
N ILE A 11 13.71 -36.75 7.89
CA ILE A 11 13.09 -35.68 8.68
C ILE A 11 13.44 -35.94 10.15
N MET A 12 14.24 -35.08 10.73
CA MET A 12 14.47 -35.07 12.19
C MET A 12 13.52 -34.09 12.83
N ALA A 13 12.68 -34.56 13.73
CA ALA A 13 11.88 -33.71 14.61
C ALA A 13 12.72 -33.38 15.84
N VAL A 14 13.05 -32.12 16.02
CA VAL A 14 13.66 -31.64 17.27
C VAL A 14 12.53 -31.11 18.17
N GLU A 15 12.24 -31.83 19.23
CA GLU A 15 11.40 -31.30 20.31
C GLU A 15 12.24 -30.31 21.11
N ILE A 16 11.86 -29.03 21.06
CA ILE A 16 12.45 -28.01 21.91
C ILE A 16 11.61 -27.95 23.19
N ASP A 17 11.99 -28.72 24.18
CA ASP A 17 11.27 -28.81 25.45
C ASP A 17 11.80 -27.83 26.53
N ASN A 18 12.86 -27.07 26.24
CA ASN A 18 13.45 -26.15 27.21
C ASN A 18 13.32 -24.70 26.74
N PHE A 19 12.17 -24.10 27.05
CA PHE A 19 12.00 -22.65 26.99
C PHE A 19 12.38 -22.06 28.37
N ASP A 20 13.05 -20.91 28.39
CA ASP A 20 13.26 -20.08 29.59
C ASP A 20 11.99 -19.33 30.02
N PHE A 21 10.85 -19.65 29.40
CA PHE A 21 9.54 -19.10 29.66
C PHE A 21 8.46 -20.19 29.58
N ASP A 22 7.30 -19.95 30.19
CA ASP A 22 6.11 -20.81 30.10
C ASP A 22 5.27 -20.46 28.87
N PRO A 23 5.23 -21.31 27.83
CA PRO A 23 4.43 -21.04 26.62
C PRO A 23 2.93 -20.96 26.87
N GLU A 24 2.39 -21.74 27.84
CA GLU A 24 0.95 -21.72 28.14
C GLU A 24 0.56 -20.43 28.88
N TYR A 25 1.41 -19.96 29.78
CA TYR A 25 1.23 -18.65 30.41
C TYR A 25 1.22 -17.53 29.37
N LEU A 26 2.15 -17.54 28.40
CA LEU A 26 2.16 -16.56 27.33
C LEU A 26 0.92 -16.63 26.44
N ARG A 27 0.49 -17.82 26.02
CA ARG A 27 -0.75 -17.99 25.25
C ARG A 27 -1.96 -17.46 25.98
N LYS A 28 -2.05 -17.70 27.29
CA LYS A 28 -3.12 -17.15 28.13
C LYS A 28 -3.05 -15.64 28.17
N LYS A 29 -1.87 -15.07 28.43
CA LYS A 29 -1.64 -13.63 28.46
C LYS A 29 -2.01 -12.97 27.13
N TYR A 30 -1.60 -13.55 25.99
CA TYR A 30 -1.97 -13.03 24.67
C TYR A 30 -3.48 -13.03 24.45
N ARG A 31 -4.20 -14.08 24.87
CA ARG A 31 -5.67 -14.11 24.78
C ARG A 31 -6.30 -13.02 25.63
N GLU A 32 -5.87 -12.87 26.88
CA GLU A 32 -6.38 -11.84 27.79
C GLU A 32 -6.14 -10.43 27.25
N GLU A 33 -4.95 -10.16 26.71
CA GLU A 33 -4.61 -8.87 26.11
C GLU A 33 -5.37 -8.62 24.80
N ARG A 34 -5.58 -9.64 23.99
CA ARG A 34 -6.45 -9.55 22.81
C ARG A 34 -7.87 -9.18 23.19
N ASP A 35 -8.45 -9.91 24.16
CA ASP A 35 -9.85 -9.77 24.57
C ASP A 35 -10.16 -8.38 25.15
N LYS A 36 -9.18 -7.73 25.78
CA LYS A 36 -9.28 -6.31 26.20
C LYS A 36 -9.41 -5.32 25.02
N ARG A 37 -8.91 -5.71 23.85
CA ARG A 37 -8.87 -4.87 22.64
C ARG A 37 -9.98 -5.18 21.65
N LEU A 38 -10.63 -6.33 21.80
CA LEU A 38 -11.75 -6.69 20.94
C LEU A 38 -12.94 -5.79 21.24
N ARG A 39 -13.41 -5.09 20.22
CA ARG A 39 -14.61 -4.27 20.28
C ARG A 39 -15.82 -5.10 19.84
N GLN A 40 -16.95 -4.88 20.49
CA GLN A 40 -18.20 -5.57 20.11
C GLN A 40 -18.76 -5.09 18.77
N ASP A 41 -18.47 -3.83 18.41
CA ASP A 41 -18.88 -3.19 17.17
C ASP A 41 -18.04 -3.60 15.96
N GLY A 42 -16.95 -4.36 16.17
CA GLY A 42 -16.14 -4.92 15.07
C GLY A 42 -15.75 -3.86 14.02
N ASN A 43 -16.18 -4.07 12.77
CA ASN A 43 -15.89 -3.13 11.67
C ASN A 43 -16.70 -1.83 11.72
N GLU A 44 -17.80 -1.76 12.48
CA GLU A 44 -18.57 -0.52 12.67
C GLU A 44 -17.77 0.57 13.39
N GLN A 45 -16.64 0.22 14.01
CA GLN A 45 -15.68 1.18 14.54
C GLN A 45 -15.04 2.07 13.47
N TYR A 46 -15.15 1.69 12.20
CA TYR A 46 -14.65 2.44 11.06
C TYR A 46 -15.79 2.97 10.20
N GLN A 47 -15.57 4.12 9.62
CA GLN A 47 -16.46 4.74 8.67
C GLN A 47 -15.90 4.58 7.26
N GLU A 48 -16.76 4.17 6.33
CA GLU A 48 -16.41 4.12 4.91
C GLU A 48 -16.23 5.54 4.36
N VAL A 49 -15.22 5.67 3.49
CA VAL A 49 -14.89 6.92 2.83
C VAL A 49 -15.77 7.06 1.60
N SER A 50 -16.96 7.61 1.77
CA SER A 50 -17.95 7.85 0.72
C SER A 50 -18.83 9.07 1.06
N GLY A 51 -19.55 9.60 0.09
CA GLY A 51 -20.42 10.77 0.28
C GLY A 51 -19.62 12.00 0.70
N GLU A 52 -19.94 12.59 1.85
CA GLU A 52 -19.28 13.79 2.39
C GLU A 52 -17.79 13.60 2.71
N PHE A 53 -17.32 12.34 2.79
CA PHE A 53 -15.90 11.98 3.03
C PHE A 53 -15.16 11.56 1.76
N SER A 54 -15.77 11.67 0.58
CA SER A 54 -15.15 11.23 -0.68
C SER A 54 -13.80 11.88 -0.96
N TYR A 55 -13.60 13.14 -0.53
CA TYR A 55 -12.34 13.86 -0.69
C TYR A 55 -11.12 13.16 -0.06
N PHE A 56 -11.31 12.28 0.92
CA PHE A 56 -10.19 11.52 1.51
C PHE A 56 -9.65 10.43 0.58
N VAL A 57 -10.34 10.05 -0.50
CA VAL A 57 -9.86 9.06 -1.47
C VAL A 57 -9.29 9.70 -2.73
N GLU A 58 -9.45 11.00 -2.91
CA GLU A 58 -8.86 11.74 -4.02
C GLU A 58 -7.33 11.59 -4.03
N ASP A 59 -6.75 11.71 -5.20
CA ASP A 59 -5.29 11.65 -5.37
C ASP A 59 -4.70 13.07 -5.31
N PRO A 60 -4.01 13.44 -4.21
CA PRO A 60 -3.44 14.78 -4.06
C PRO A 60 -2.13 14.97 -4.84
N TYR A 61 -1.66 13.95 -5.56
CA TYR A 61 -0.38 13.93 -6.25
C TYR A 61 -0.53 14.00 -7.77
N VAL A 62 -1.75 14.23 -8.24
CA VAL A 62 -2.10 14.40 -9.64
C VAL A 62 -2.55 15.85 -9.86
N ASP A 63 -1.88 16.56 -10.75
CA ASP A 63 -2.22 17.95 -11.06
C ASP A 63 -3.46 18.05 -11.96
N GLU A 64 -3.63 17.09 -12.87
CA GLU A 64 -4.75 17.04 -13.81
C GLU A 64 -5.37 15.65 -13.84
N GLU A 65 -6.70 15.58 -13.75
CA GLU A 65 -7.41 14.33 -13.91
C GLU A 65 -7.31 13.81 -15.36
N LEU A 66 -7.08 12.51 -15.49
CA LEU A 66 -7.01 11.86 -16.77
C LEU A 66 -8.39 11.92 -17.47
N SER A 67 -8.39 12.49 -18.66
CA SER A 67 -9.55 12.46 -19.57
C SER A 67 -9.13 11.84 -20.90
N ARG A 68 -9.70 10.68 -21.21
CA ARG A 68 -9.46 9.95 -22.46
C ARG A 68 -10.71 9.16 -22.88
N ASP A 69 -10.74 8.75 -24.12
CA ASP A 69 -11.77 7.83 -24.58
C ASP A 69 -11.63 6.45 -23.93
N ALA A 70 -12.76 5.77 -23.75
CA ALA A 70 -12.81 4.42 -23.22
C ALA A 70 -12.11 3.42 -24.16
N ILE A 71 -11.30 2.54 -23.59
CA ILE A 71 -10.56 1.50 -24.31
C ILE A 71 -11.37 0.22 -24.34
N LYS A 72 -11.44 -0.40 -25.51
CA LYS A 72 -11.96 -1.77 -25.69
C LYS A 72 -10.92 -2.61 -26.40
N GLU A 73 -10.39 -3.58 -25.68
CA GLU A 73 -9.33 -4.43 -26.21
C GLU A 73 -9.31 -5.82 -25.57
N ASP A 74 -8.54 -6.71 -26.17
CA ASP A 74 -8.19 -8.01 -25.60
C ASP A 74 -6.75 -7.93 -25.08
N ALA A 75 -6.44 -8.64 -23.99
CA ALA A 75 -5.11 -8.79 -23.43
C ALA A 75 -4.89 -10.22 -22.92
N GLU A 76 -3.66 -10.71 -22.98
CA GLU A 76 -3.35 -12.02 -22.38
C GLU A 76 -3.43 -11.94 -20.86
N VAL A 77 -2.85 -10.89 -20.25
CA VAL A 77 -2.84 -10.69 -18.79
C VAL A 77 -3.25 -9.27 -18.41
N VAL A 78 -4.14 -9.13 -17.44
CA VAL A 78 -4.39 -7.86 -16.75
C VAL A 78 -3.88 -7.96 -15.33
N ILE A 79 -3.04 -7.01 -14.91
CA ILE A 79 -2.50 -6.86 -13.56
C ILE A 79 -3.20 -5.67 -12.91
N ILE A 80 -3.84 -5.88 -11.76
CA ILE A 80 -4.56 -4.84 -11.03
C ILE A 80 -3.69 -4.34 -9.87
N GLY A 81 -3.22 -3.11 -9.97
CA GLY A 81 -2.36 -2.44 -9.01
C GLY A 81 -0.90 -2.34 -9.44
N GLY A 82 -0.35 -1.12 -9.37
CA GLY A 82 1.02 -0.74 -9.74
C GLY A 82 1.99 -0.65 -8.57
N GLY A 83 1.72 -1.36 -7.47
CA GLY A 83 2.68 -1.52 -6.37
C GLY A 83 3.75 -2.57 -6.68
N PHE A 84 4.59 -2.92 -5.70
CA PHE A 84 5.64 -3.93 -5.89
C PHE A 84 5.13 -5.26 -6.48
N GLY A 85 3.94 -5.71 -6.06
CA GLY A 85 3.36 -6.94 -6.60
C GLY A 85 3.09 -6.86 -8.11
N GLY A 86 2.49 -5.74 -8.55
CA GLY A 86 2.21 -5.51 -9.98
C GLY A 86 3.47 -5.30 -10.80
N MET A 87 4.42 -4.53 -10.29
CA MET A 87 5.73 -4.33 -10.95
C MET A 87 6.49 -5.65 -11.08
N LEU A 88 6.50 -6.49 -10.02
CA LEU A 88 7.11 -7.83 -10.08
C LEU A 88 6.44 -8.72 -11.14
N ALA A 89 5.11 -8.75 -11.17
CA ALA A 89 4.38 -9.53 -12.15
C ALA A 89 4.72 -9.07 -13.58
N GLY A 90 4.69 -7.76 -13.84
CA GLY A 90 5.06 -7.19 -15.13
C GLY A 90 6.50 -7.49 -15.52
N ALA A 91 7.45 -7.32 -14.60
CA ALA A 91 8.87 -7.61 -14.84
C ALA A 91 9.10 -9.09 -15.23
N ARG A 92 8.49 -10.02 -14.49
CA ARG A 92 8.63 -11.46 -14.75
C ARG A 92 7.91 -11.89 -16.03
N LEU A 93 6.81 -11.26 -16.42
CA LEU A 93 6.19 -11.47 -17.72
C LEU A 93 7.12 -11.02 -18.86
N ARG A 94 7.73 -9.83 -18.76
CA ARG A 94 8.73 -9.35 -19.73
C ARG A 94 9.89 -10.32 -19.88
N GLU A 95 10.47 -10.78 -18.78
CA GLU A 95 11.56 -11.78 -18.83
C GLU A 95 11.15 -13.11 -19.45
N ALA A 96 9.88 -13.49 -19.31
CA ALA A 96 9.31 -14.68 -19.95
C ALA A 96 8.94 -14.47 -21.43
N GLY A 97 9.14 -13.26 -21.98
CA GLY A 97 8.78 -12.91 -23.35
C GLY A 97 7.26 -12.73 -23.57
N ILE A 98 6.51 -12.44 -22.51
CA ILE A 98 5.07 -12.16 -22.55
C ILE A 98 4.90 -10.65 -22.47
N ASP A 99 4.67 -10.01 -23.61
CA ASP A 99 4.53 -8.55 -23.72
C ASP A 99 3.08 -8.07 -23.75
N ASP A 100 2.13 -8.97 -24.04
CA ASP A 100 0.71 -8.66 -24.07
C ASP A 100 0.09 -8.71 -22.67
N PHE A 101 0.42 -7.70 -21.85
CA PHE A 101 -0.21 -7.48 -20.55
C PHE A 101 -0.56 -6.01 -20.35
N ARG A 102 -1.46 -5.73 -19.40
CA ARG A 102 -1.81 -4.38 -18.94
C ARG A 102 -1.67 -4.29 -17.44
N ILE A 103 -1.12 -3.18 -16.95
CA ILE A 103 -1.07 -2.86 -15.52
C ILE A 103 -2.03 -1.70 -15.29
N ILE A 104 -3.08 -1.93 -14.52
CA ILE A 104 -4.10 -0.91 -14.23
C ILE A 104 -3.85 -0.40 -12.81
N GLU A 105 -3.50 0.89 -12.70
CA GLU A 105 -3.20 1.55 -11.44
C GLU A 105 -4.07 2.80 -11.27
N LYS A 106 -4.73 2.92 -10.11
CA LYS A 106 -5.60 4.05 -9.81
C LYS A 106 -4.85 5.33 -9.46
N GLY A 107 -3.62 5.22 -8.99
CA GLY A 107 -2.75 6.36 -8.72
C GLY A 107 -2.19 6.97 -9.99
N GLY A 108 -1.67 8.20 -9.88
CA GLY A 108 -1.03 8.91 -10.99
C GLY A 108 0.31 8.31 -11.41
N ASP A 109 0.88 7.38 -10.63
CA ASP A 109 2.14 6.71 -10.94
C ASP A 109 2.22 5.36 -10.23
N PHE A 110 3.20 4.57 -10.60
CA PHE A 110 3.59 3.36 -9.88
C PHE A 110 4.09 3.68 -8.46
N GLY A 111 4.04 2.66 -7.59
CA GLY A 111 4.58 2.75 -6.23
C GLY A 111 3.68 2.18 -5.16
N GLY A 112 2.37 2.04 -5.41
CA GLY A 112 1.42 1.46 -4.48
C GLY A 112 1.48 2.10 -3.10
N THR A 113 1.88 1.34 -2.06
CA THR A 113 2.04 1.86 -0.69
C THR A 113 2.89 3.13 -0.63
N TRP A 114 3.97 3.20 -1.41
CA TRP A 114 4.91 4.32 -1.40
C TRP A 114 4.46 5.51 -2.24
N TYR A 115 3.59 5.29 -3.19
CA TYR A 115 2.89 6.34 -3.89
C TYR A 115 1.89 7.07 -2.97
N TRP A 116 1.08 6.30 -2.22
CA TRP A 116 0.02 6.85 -1.39
C TRP A 116 0.49 7.39 -0.03
N ASN A 117 1.52 6.78 0.57
CA ASN A 117 1.92 7.08 1.94
C ASN A 117 3.21 7.92 1.95
N ARG A 118 3.04 9.22 1.81
CA ARG A 118 4.13 10.21 1.78
C ARG A 118 4.18 11.09 3.03
N TYR A 119 3.60 10.65 4.15
CA TYR A 119 3.63 11.39 5.41
C TYR A 119 5.07 11.58 5.93
N PRO A 120 5.32 12.60 6.81
CA PRO A 120 6.65 12.85 7.34
C PRO A 120 7.20 11.66 8.11
N GLY A 121 8.43 11.27 7.86
CA GLY A 121 9.09 10.14 8.48
C GLY A 121 8.67 8.78 7.93
N ALA A 122 7.83 8.72 6.89
CA ALA A 122 7.46 7.46 6.25
C ALA A 122 8.72 6.70 5.78
N SER A 123 8.86 5.46 6.25
CA SER A 123 10.01 4.61 5.94
C SER A 123 9.63 3.14 5.99
N CYS A 124 10.42 2.31 5.34
CA CYS A 124 10.32 0.87 5.47
C CYS A 124 10.70 0.46 6.90
N ASP A 125 9.87 -0.32 7.57
CA ASP A 125 10.11 -0.90 8.90
C ASP A 125 10.69 -2.33 8.82
N ILE A 126 10.96 -2.80 7.62
CA ILE A 126 11.68 -4.03 7.29
C ILE A 126 13.00 -3.65 6.64
N GLU A 127 14.04 -4.46 6.82
CA GLU A 127 15.34 -4.24 6.17
C GLU A 127 15.19 -4.16 4.65
N SER A 128 15.70 -3.09 4.06
CA SER A 128 15.50 -2.77 2.65
C SER A 128 15.98 -3.87 1.70
N TYR A 129 17.06 -4.57 2.06
CA TYR A 129 17.59 -5.68 1.26
C TYR A 129 16.67 -6.90 1.19
N ILE A 130 15.74 -7.03 2.14
CA ILE A 130 14.74 -8.11 2.14
C ILE A 130 13.45 -7.63 1.49
N TYR A 131 13.11 -6.35 1.71
CA TYR A 131 11.85 -5.78 1.27
C TYR A 131 11.83 -5.38 -0.20
N PHE A 132 12.96 -4.84 -0.72
CA PHE A 132 13.03 -4.37 -2.11
C PHE A 132 13.19 -5.54 -3.06
N PRO A 133 12.27 -5.72 -4.02
CA PRO A 133 12.40 -6.74 -5.05
C PRO A 133 13.37 -6.31 -6.14
N LEU A 134 13.94 -7.27 -6.87
CA LEU A 134 14.71 -7.04 -8.11
C LEU A 134 15.99 -6.19 -7.92
N LEU A 135 16.59 -6.22 -6.72
CA LEU A 135 17.83 -5.48 -6.46
C LEU A 135 18.99 -5.92 -7.35
N GLU A 136 19.10 -7.23 -7.59
CA GLU A 136 20.16 -7.78 -8.45
C GLU A 136 19.97 -7.35 -9.90
N GLU A 137 18.73 -7.42 -10.39
CA GLU A 137 18.38 -7.09 -11.78
C GLU A 137 18.54 -5.58 -12.05
N THR A 138 18.18 -4.74 -11.09
CA THR A 138 18.29 -3.27 -11.23
C THR A 138 19.68 -2.75 -10.92
N GLY A 139 20.45 -3.44 -10.09
CA GLY A 139 21.72 -2.97 -9.55
C GLY A 139 21.56 -1.87 -8.50
N PHE A 140 20.34 -1.65 -7.99
CA PHE A 140 20.06 -0.63 -7.00
C PHE A 140 20.60 -1.05 -5.63
N VAL A 141 21.20 -0.11 -4.91
CA VAL A 141 21.69 -0.31 -3.55
C VAL A 141 21.02 0.69 -2.62
N PRO A 142 20.15 0.24 -1.71
CA PRO A 142 19.51 1.12 -0.74
C PRO A 142 20.57 1.83 0.15
N LYS A 143 20.36 3.13 0.38
CA LYS A 143 21.31 3.94 1.17
C LYS A 143 21.22 3.67 2.68
N GLN A 144 20.10 3.09 3.12
CA GLN A 144 19.84 2.86 4.54
C GLN A 144 19.26 1.47 4.76
N LYS A 145 19.50 0.93 5.97
CA LYS A 145 18.90 -0.35 6.39
C LYS A 145 17.35 -0.30 6.34
N TYR A 146 16.78 0.83 6.73
CA TYR A 146 15.34 1.13 6.69
C TYR A 146 15.14 2.36 5.81
N THR A 147 14.94 2.11 4.54
CA THR A 147 14.88 3.17 3.52
C THR A 147 13.62 4.02 3.68
N ASN A 148 13.77 5.33 3.54
CA ASN A 148 12.66 6.28 3.58
C ASN A 148 11.75 6.18 2.35
N ALA A 149 10.51 6.68 2.47
CA ALA A 149 9.50 6.60 1.42
C ALA A 149 9.93 7.28 0.10
N PRO A 150 10.55 8.47 0.09
CA PRO A 150 11.01 9.09 -1.14
C PRO A 150 11.96 8.22 -1.95
N GLU A 151 12.96 7.61 -1.31
CA GLU A 151 13.91 6.71 -1.98
C GLU A 151 13.23 5.42 -2.44
N THR A 152 12.29 4.90 -1.65
CA THR A 152 11.52 3.71 -2.03
C THR A 152 10.64 3.98 -3.25
N LEU A 153 10.00 5.15 -3.32
CA LEU A 153 9.20 5.55 -4.47
C LEU A 153 10.07 5.75 -5.72
N GLU A 154 11.25 6.34 -5.56
CA GLU A 154 12.21 6.47 -6.66
C GLU A 154 12.66 5.09 -7.17
N TYR A 155 12.88 4.14 -6.26
CA TYR A 155 13.19 2.77 -6.65
C TYR A 155 12.07 2.10 -7.45
N CYS A 156 10.80 2.37 -7.13
CA CYS A 156 9.68 1.90 -7.95
C CYS A 156 9.80 2.35 -9.41
N LYS A 157 10.20 3.62 -9.64
CA LYS A 157 10.41 4.14 -10.98
C LYS A 157 11.57 3.46 -11.68
N VAL A 158 12.68 3.20 -10.99
CA VAL A 158 13.82 2.43 -11.52
C VAL A 158 13.37 1.07 -12.02
N ILE A 159 12.52 0.36 -11.28
CA ILE A 159 11.96 -0.92 -11.74
C ILE A 159 11.12 -0.73 -13.00
N CYS A 160 10.22 0.24 -13.01
CA CYS A 160 9.32 0.48 -14.14
C CYS A 160 10.09 0.84 -15.42
N GLU A 161 11.11 1.67 -15.31
CA GLU A 161 11.99 2.03 -16.43
C GLU A 161 12.82 0.84 -16.91
N LYS A 162 13.44 0.09 -15.99
CA LYS A 162 14.27 -1.08 -16.31
C LYS A 162 13.51 -2.14 -17.11
N PHE A 163 12.25 -2.39 -16.76
CA PHE A 163 11.41 -3.40 -17.39
C PHE A 163 10.40 -2.83 -18.38
N ASN A 164 10.49 -1.53 -18.69
CA ASN A 164 9.63 -0.84 -19.64
C ASN A 164 8.12 -1.03 -19.33
N LEU A 165 7.73 -0.89 -18.04
CA LEU A 165 6.37 -1.18 -17.60
C LEU A 165 5.39 -0.04 -17.93
N TYR A 166 5.87 1.19 -18.12
CA TYR A 166 5.03 2.33 -18.47
C TYR A 166 4.30 2.15 -19.80
N GLU A 167 4.88 1.43 -20.75
CA GLU A 167 4.23 1.15 -22.04
C GLU A 167 2.93 0.34 -21.91
N ASN A 168 2.81 -0.44 -20.84
CA ASN A 168 1.67 -1.31 -20.58
C ASN A 168 0.79 -0.80 -19.45
N ALA A 169 1.01 0.44 -18.96
CA ALA A 169 0.34 0.99 -17.80
C ALA A 169 -0.85 1.88 -18.16
N TYR A 170 -1.97 1.64 -17.49
CA TYR A 170 -3.10 2.56 -17.42
C TYR A 170 -3.14 3.17 -16.03
N LEU A 171 -2.51 4.34 -15.90
CA LEU A 171 -2.47 5.13 -14.67
C LEU A 171 -3.76 5.92 -14.49
N GLN A 172 -4.04 6.43 -13.29
CA GLN A 172 -5.27 7.12 -12.93
C GLN A 172 -6.54 6.34 -13.34
N THR A 173 -6.43 5.02 -13.33
CA THR A 173 -7.48 4.13 -13.80
C THR A 173 -7.81 3.11 -12.72
N GLU A 174 -9.04 3.16 -12.19
CA GLU A 174 -9.50 2.23 -11.15
C GLU A 174 -10.34 1.11 -11.76
N VAL A 175 -10.01 -0.14 -11.47
CA VAL A 175 -10.82 -1.29 -11.83
C VAL A 175 -12.07 -1.30 -10.97
N THR A 176 -13.24 -1.30 -11.62
CA THR A 176 -14.56 -1.30 -10.96
C THR A 176 -15.20 -2.68 -10.88
N SER A 177 -14.92 -3.55 -11.85
CA SER A 177 -15.34 -4.96 -11.79
C SER A 177 -14.41 -5.89 -12.56
N THR A 178 -14.45 -7.16 -12.19
CA THR A 178 -13.82 -8.28 -12.90
C THR A 178 -14.81 -9.43 -12.93
N ASP A 179 -15.40 -9.66 -14.08
CA ASP A 179 -16.46 -10.65 -14.28
C ASP A 179 -15.97 -11.76 -15.21
N TRP A 180 -16.17 -13.03 -14.82
CA TRP A 180 -15.84 -14.14 -15.69
C TRP A 180 -16.98 -14.36 -16.72
N ASP A 181 -16.60 -14.43 -18.00
CA ASP A 181 -17.50 -14.72 -19.09
C ASP A 181 -17.29 -16.17 -19.59
N GLU A 182 -18.29 -17.01 -19.35
CA GLU A 182 -18.23 -18.44 -19.71
C GLU A 182 -18.26 -18.67 -21.23
N ASP A 183 -18.86 -17.78 -21.98
CA ASP A 183 -18.98 -17.95 -23.44
C ASP A 183 -17.65 -17.69 -24.15
N SER A 184 -16.94 -16.63 -23.75
CA SER A 184 -15.63 -16.28 -24.32
C SER A 184 -14.46 -16.92 -23.59
N LEU A 185 -14.67 -17.49 -22.41
CA LEU A 185 -13.63 -17.98 -21.48
C LEU A 185 -12.59 -16.89 -21.18
N ARG A 186 -13.10 -15.70 -20.83
CA ARG A 186 -12.29 -14.52 -20.54
C ARG A 186 -12.80 -13.79 -19.30
N TRP A 187 -11.91 -13.10 -18.64
CA TRP A 187 -12.24 -12.09 -17.66
C TRP A 187 -12.62 -10.80 -18.36
N ILE A 188 -13.76 -10.23 -18.01
CA ILE A 188 -14.17 -8.89 -18.45
C ILE A 188 -13.79 -7.91 -17.34
N VAL A 189 -12.75 -7.13 -17.56
CA VAL A 189 -12.25 -6.12 -16.63
C VAL A 189 -12.80 -4.77 -17.02
N LYS A 190 -13.52 -4.09 -16.12
CA LYS A 190 -14.08 -2.75 -16.34
C LYS A 190 -13.43 -1.74 -15.42
N THR A 191 -13.34 -0.50 -15.88
CA THR A 191 -12.71 0.61 -15.16
C THR A 191 -13.62 1.81 -14.99
N ASN A 192 -13.22 2.74 -14.13
CA ASN A 192 -13.90 4.02 -13.96
C ASN A 192 -13.82 4.93 -15.22
N GLN A 193 -12.88 4.66 -16.13
CA GLN A 193 -12.76 5.37 -17.42
C GLN A 193 -13.69 4.80 -18.50
N GLY A 194 -14.52 3.79 -18.15
CA GLY A 194 -15.43 3.14 -19.10
C GLY A 194 -14.76 2.06 -19.95
N ASP A 195 -13.54 1.67 -19.63
CA ASP A 195 -12.85 0.62 -20.38
C ASP A 195 -13.50 -0.75 -20.18
N GLU A 196 -13.35 -1.60 -21.18
CA GLU A 196 -13.69 -3.02 -21.17
C GLU A 196 -12.54 -3.82 -21.79
N ILE A 197 -11.78 -4.52 -20.93
CA ILE A 197 -10.62 -5.30 -21.35
C ILE A 197 -10.94 -6.78 -21.13
N LYS A 198 -10.83 -7.58 -22.19
CA LYS A 198 -11.02 -9.03 -22.14
C LYS A 198 -9.68 -9.71 -21.89
N ALA A 199 -9.49 -10.23 -20.69
CA ALA A 199 -8.23 -10.85 -20.28
C ALA A 199 -8.36 -12.37 -20.16
N ARG A 200 -7.31 -13.09 -20.54
CA ARG A 200 -7.21 -14.52 -20.25
C ARG A 200 -6.87 -14.78 -18.79
N TYR A 201 -6.00 -13.96 -18.23
CA TYR A 201 -5.59 -14.03 -16.83
C TYR A 201 -5.73 -12.68 -16.16
N VAL A 202 -6.10 -12.69 -14.89
CA VAL A 202 -6.12 -11.50 -14.02
C VAL A 202 -5.27 -11.75 -12.80
N VAL A 203 -4.32 -10.84 -12.55
CA VAL A 203 -3.44 -10.84 -11.38
C VAL A 203 -3.87 -9.74 -10.44
N HIS A 204 -4.36 -10.10 -9.25
CA HIS A 204 -4.72 -9.14 -8.21
C HIS A 204 -3.51 -8.75 -7.38
N SER A 205 -3.07 -7.48 -7.51
CA SER A 205 -1.92 -6.89 -6.80
C SER A 205 -2.27 -5.57 -6.10
N ASN A 206 -3.53 -5.40 -5.74
CA ASN A 206 -4.08 -4.12 -5.25
C ASN A 206 -3.68 -3.72 -3.83
N GLY A 207 -3.00 -4.56 -3.06
CA GLY A 207 -2.49 -4.21 -1.72
C GLY A 207 -3.53 -3.67 -0.73
N PRO A 208 -3.21 -3.59 0.57
CA PRO A 208 -4.18 -3.15 1.58
C PRO A 208 -4.09 -1.66 1.96
N LEU A 209 -3.00 -0.94 1.61
CA LEU A 209 -2.67 0.37 2.19
C LEU A 209 -2.94 1.56 1.25
N ASN A 210 -3.90 1.43 0.34
CA ASN A 210 -4.23 2.46 -0.64
C ASN A 210 -5.56 3.18 -0.36
N ARG A 211 -6.47 2.57 0.43
CA ARG A 211 -7.78 3.13 0.75
C ARG A 211 -7.82 3.57 2.21
N PRO A 212 -8.00 4.86 2.50
CA PRO A 212 -8.15 5.37 3.86
C PRO A 212 -9.37 4.74 4.56
N LYS A 213 -9.27 4.57 5.87
CA LYS A 213 -10.41 4.27 6.74
C LYS A 213 -10.47 5.31 7.83
N LEU A 214 -11.64 5.90 8.01
CA LEU A 214 -11.88 6.89 9.07
C LEU A 214 -12.44 6.20 10.33
N PRO A 215 -12.09 6.68 11.52
CA PRO A 215 -12.74 6.22 12.73
C PRO A 215 -14.21 6.67 12.77
N ALA A 216 -15.14 5.77 13.12
CA ALA A 216 -16.55 6.08 13.29
C ALA A 216 -16.79 6.80 14.63
N ILE A 217 -16.16 7.95 14.81
CA ILE A 217 -16.30 8.77 16.02
C ILE A 217 -17.50 9.70 15.86
N LYS A 218 -18.43 9.64 16.83
CA LYS A 218 -19.58 10.55 16.84
C LYS A 218 -19.12 12.01 16.86
N GLY A 219 -19.60 12.80 15.92
CA GLY A 219 -19.26 14.22 15.79
C GLY A 219 -17.97 14.48 15.02
N ILE A 220 -17.47 13.53 14.26
CA ILE A 220 -16.26 13.73 13.43
C ILE A 220 -16.40 14.96 12.51
N ASN A 221 -17.61 15.22 11.99
CA ASN A 221 -17.90 16.39 11.15
C ASN A 221 -18.12 17.68 11.94
N ASP A 222 -18.23 17.63 13.27
CA ASP A 222 -18.39 18.81 14.11
C ASP A 222 -17.06 19.50 14.40
N PHE A 223 -15.94 18.81 14.15
CA PHE A 223 -14.61 19.38 14.31
C PHE A 223 -14.40 20.52 13.31
N LYS A 224 -13.97 21.67 13.80
CA LYS A 224 -13.81 22.88 12.98
C LYS A 224 -12.36 23.14 12.54
N GLY A 225 -11.44 22.32 13.01
CA GLY A 225 -10.06 22.37 12.56
C GLY A 225 -9.87 21.67 11.20
N HIS A 226 -8.71 21.88 10.62
CA HIS A 226 -8.32 21.17 9.40
C HIS A 226 -8.08 19.69 9.68
N THR A 227 -8.56 18.82 8.80
CA THR A 227 -8.43 17.36 8.93
C THR A 227 -8.03 16.72 7.62
N PHE A 228 -7.12 15.76 7.69
CA PHE A 228 -6.75 14.93 6.55
C PHE A 228 -6.31 13.55 7.04
N HIS A 229 -6.33 12.57 6.15
CA HIS A 229 -5.80 11.24 6.45
C HIS A 229 -4.29 11.21 6.19
N THR A 230 -3.51 10.49 7.00
CA THR A 230 -2.05 10.44 6.86
C THR A 230 -1.57 9.95 5.50
N SER A 231 -2.32 9.05 4.83
CA SER A 231 -2.02 8.64 3.46
C SER A 231 -2.39 9.67 2.38
N ARG A 232 -2.91 10.81 2.77
CA ARG A 232 -3.19 11.99 1.95
C ARG A 232 -2.68 13.22 2.70
N TRP A 233 -1.37 13.20 3.04
CA TRP A 233 -0.76 14.25 3.85
C TRP A 233 -0.81 15.59 3.13
N ASP A 234 -1.38 16.58 3.80
CA ASP A 234 -1.55 17.92 3.27
C ASP A 234 -0.34 18.81 3.62
N TYR A 235 0.63 18.86 2.72
CA TYR A 235 1.81 19.69 2.86
C TYR A 235 1.56 21.18 2.58
N GLU A 236 0.50 21.54 1.86
CA GLU A 236 0.12 22.94 1.72
C GLU A 236 -0.28 23.53 3.07
N TYR A 237 -1.05 22.74 3.84
CA TYR A 237 -1.47 23.14 5.18
C TYR A 237 -0.32 23.06 6.20
N THR A 238 0.42 21.98 6.24
CA THR A 238 1.43 21.71 7.27
C THR A 238 2.77 22.37 7.00
N GLY A 239 3.06 22.69 5.75
CA GLY A 239 4.41 23.01 5.29
C GLY A 239 5.29 21.77 5.29
N GLY A 240 6.57 21.93 4.96
CA GLY A 240 7.56 20.87 5.00
C GLY A 240 7.46 19.86 3.86
N ASN A 241 7.91 18.64 4.14
CA ASN A 241 7.90 17.52 3.20
C ASN A 241 8.03 16.17 3.95
N SER A 242 8.24 15.07 3.23
CA SER A 242 8.40 13.73 3.80
C SER A 242 9.56 13.59 4.82
N HIS A 243 10.46 14.57 4.90
CA HIS A 243 11.54 14.61 5.90
C HIS A 243 11.21 15.46 7.13
N GLY A 244 9.98 16.01 7.21
CA GLY A 244 9.55 16.86 8.31
C GLY A 244 9.55 18.35 7.95
N ASN A 245 10.06 19.21 8.87
CA ASN A 245 10.08 20.67 8.73
C ASN A 245 8.68 21.28 8.55
N LEU A 246 7.71 20.83 9.34
CA LEU A 246 6.28 21.18 9.25
C LEU A 246 6.02 22.61 9.74
N SER A 247 6.66 23.59 9.12
CA SER A 247 6.82 24.99 9.58
C SER A 247 5.49 25.71 9.86
N ASN A 248 4.42 25.32 9.19
CA ASN A 248 3.10 25.94 9.34
C ASN A 248 2.32 25.43 10.57
N LEU A 249 2.89 24.54 11.37
CA LEU A 249 2.28 23.97 12.57
C LEU A 249 2.73 24.63 13.88
N LYS A 250 3.64 25.61 13.84
CA LYS A 250 4.24 26.24 15.05
C LYS A 250 3.27 26.82 16.05
N ASP A 251 2.11 27.25 15.58
CA ASP A 251 1.05 27.88 16.37
C ASP A 251 -0.20 27.00 16.49
N LYS A 252 -0.06 25.69 16.21
CA LYS A 252 -1.18 24.78 16.12
C LYS A 252 -1.06 23.62 17.10
N LYS A 253 -2.17 23.31 17.73
CA LYS A 253 -2.34 22.05 18.50
C LYS A 253 -2.81 20.97 17.54
N VAL A 254 -2.00 19.94 17.40
CA VAL A 254 -2.24 18.84 16.48
C VAL A 254 -2.61 17.58 17.26
N ALA A 255 -3.65 16.90 16.80
CA ALA A 255 -4.02 15.59 17.30
C ALA A 255 -3.88 14.54 16.18
N ILE A 256 -3.40 13.36 16.52
CA ILE A 256 -3.35 12.20 15.64
C ILE A 256 -4.20 11.08 16.22
N ILE A 257 -5.00 10.44 15.38
CA ILE A 257 -5.82 9.29 15.76
C ILE A 257 -5.22 8.03 15.14
N GLY A 258 -4.78 7.13 16.01
CA GLY A 258 -4.13 5.87 15.62
C GLY A 258 -2.79 5.67 16.32
N THR A 259 -2.37 4.41 16.43
CA THR A 259 -1.15 3.98 17.14
C THR A 259 -0.34 2.97 16.32
N GLY A 260 -0.59 2.87 15.02
CA GLY A 260 0.14 1.99 14.12
C GLY A 260 1.48 2.59 13.67
N ALA A 261 2.16 1.89 12.77
CA ALA A 261 3.47 2.29 12.24
C ALA A 261 3.49 3.74 11.74
N THR A 262 2.45 4.17 11.03
CA THR A 262 2.31 5.56 10.56
C THR A 262 2.41 6.58 11.70
N ALA A 263 1.68 6.37 12.80
CA ALA A 263 1.73 7.29 13.94
C ALA A 263 3.11 7.30 14.59
N VAL A 264 3.72 6.13 14.78
CA VAL A 264 5.08 6.01 15.32
C VAL A 264 6.09 6.80 14.49
N GLN A 265 5.94 6.81 13.18
CA GLN A 265 6.86 7.50 12.26
C GLN A 265 6.60 9.00 12.17
N CYS A 266 5.34 9.46 12.12
CA CYS A 266 5.04 10.89 11.91
C CYS A 266 4.98 11.72 13.20
N VAL A 267 4.68 11.13 14.36
CA VAL A 267 4.57 11.87 15.65
C VAL A 267 5.86 12.61 16.03
N PRO A 268 7.07 12.05 15.88
CA PRO A 268 8.30 12.81 16.16
C PRO A 268 8.36 14.11 15.35
N HIS A 269 8.06 14.08 14.07
CA HIS A 269 8.08 15.27 13.21
C HIS A 269 6.99 16.30 13.57
N LEU A 270 5.83 15.84 14.06
CA LEU A 270 4.82 16.73 14.62
C LEU A 270 5.33 17.38 15.91
N GLY A 271 5.95 16.60 16.80
CA GLY A 271 6.46 17.08 18.08
C GLY A 271 7.65 18.05 17.98
N GLU A 272 8.36 18.07 16.86
CA GLU A 272 9.43 19.04 16.59
C GLU A 272 8.90 20.45 16.32
N THR A 273 7.64 20.58 15.87
CA THR A 273 7.14 21.84 15.33
C THR A 273 5.82 22.30 15.95
N ALA A 274 4.88 21.40 16.18
CA ALA A 274 3.56 21.74 16.74
C ALA A 274 3.65 22.15 18.23
N GLU A 275 2.66 22.97 18.67
CA GLU A 275 2.53 23.45 20.05
C GLU A 275 2.03 22.34 21.02
#